data_f5e9d86d08248b0009ecfefa998e4e0d
#
_entry.id   f5e9d86d08248b0009ecfefa998e4e0d
#
_cell.length_a   1.000
_cell.length_b   1.000
_cell.length_c   1.000
_cell.angle_alpha   90.00
_cell.angle_beta   90.00
_cell.angle_gamma   90.00
#
_symmetry.space_group_name_H-M   'P 1'
#
loop_
_entity.id
_entity.type
_entity.pdbx_description
1 polymer ?
#
loop_
_entity_poly.entity_id
_entity_poly.type
_entity_poly.pdbx_seq_one_letter_code
_entity_poly.pdbx_strand_id
1 'polypeptide(L)'
;MGGLTAMVALGEGKVPTASHLVLVDIAPRMEAAGVARILTFMSAHPDGFASLDDARDAIAAYNPHRPPPRDTVGLHKNLRQGSDGRYRWHWDPRFLDHAPHPTGTTESVLLERRLTAARAIRIPVLMVRAAHSDVVSEAGLQELLTLIPHARAVNIADASHMVAGDRNDVFAGAVLDFLPPVHCVPDMDAGGQVPKAA
;
A
#
# COMPACT_ATOMS: atom_id res chain seq x y z
N MET A 1 -4.46 1.74 3.43
CA MET A 1 -5.26 0.90 4.36
C MET A 1 -4.55 -0.41 4.70
N GLY A 2 -4.24 -1.27 3.72
CA GLY A 2 -3.67 -2.60 3.98
C GLY A 2 -2.48 -2.62 4.94
N GLY A 3 -1.52 -1.70 4.78
CA GLY A 3 -0.35 -1.62 5.65
C GLY A 3 -0.69 -1.32 7.12
N LEU A 4 -1.63 -0.42 7.40
CA LEU A 4 -2.07 -0.13 8.77
C LEU A 4 -2.79 -1.33 9.39
N THR A 5 -3.66 -1.98 8.60
CA THR A 5 -4.36 -3.20 9.03
C THR A 5 -3.38 -4.32 9.35
N ALA A 6 -2.41 -4.57 8.46
CA ALA A 6 -1.37 -5.59 8.66
C ALA A 6 -0.52 -5.29 9.92
N MET A 7 -0.09 -4.04 10.10
CA MET A 7 0.68 -3.61 11.27
C MET A 7 -0.07 -3.86 12.57
N VAL A 8 -1.34 -3.47 12.64
CA VAL A 8 -2.18 -3.69 13.83
C VAL A 8 -2.43 -5.17 14.06
N ALA A 9 -2.78 -5.92 13.02
CA ALA A 9 -3.05 -7.36 13.15
C ALA A 9 -1.83 -8.14 13.62
N LEU A 10 -0.64 -7.81 13.13
CA LEU A 10 0.62 -8.41 13.56
C LEU A 10 0.98 -8.03 15.00
N GLY A 11 0.91 -6.74 15.33
CA GLY A 11 1.25 -6.27 16.68
C GLY A 11 0.29 -6.79 17.75
N GLU A 12 -0.96 -7.05 17.39
CA GLU A 12 -1.97 -7.66 18.27
C GLU A 12 -1.92 -9.21 18.27
N GLY A 13 -0.95 -9.82 17.58
CA GLY A 13 -0.80 -11.28 17.53
C GLY A 13 -1.90 -12.01 16.76
N LYS A 14 -2.63 -11.33 15.88
CA LYS A 14 -3.73 -11.93 15.09
C LYS A 14 -3.26 -12.72 13.87
N VAL A 15 -1.98 -12.57 13.48
CA VAL A 15 -1.38 -13.23 12.31
C VAL A 15 -0.06 -13.91 12.74
N PRO A 16 -0.11 -15.02 13.47
CA PRO A 16 1.08 -15.65 14.05
C PRO A 16 2.03 -16.30 13.01
N THR A 17 1.54 -16.55 11.80
CA THR A 17 2.28 -17.23 10.73
C THR A 17 3.03 -16.28 9.79
N ALA A 18 2.91 -14.97 9.97
CA ALA A 18 3.63 -14.03 9.14
C ALA A 18 5.13 -14.04 9.46
N SER A 19 5.96 -14.15 8.43
CA SER A 19 7.42 -14.18 8.55
C SER A 19 8.08 -12.81 8.34
N HIS A 20 7.49 -11.96 7.50
CA HIS A 20 8.02 -10.65 7.12
C HIS A 20 6.89 -9.65 6.95
N LEU A 21 7.18 -8.36 7.13
CA LEU A 21 6.26 -7.27 6.85
C LEU A 21 6.93 -6.25 5.93
N VAL A 22 6.28 -5.94 4.80
CA VAL A 22 6.68 -4.84 3.93
C VAL A 22 5.63 -3.73 4.02
N LEU A 23 6.03 -2.57 4.49
CA LEU A 23 5.23 -1.36 4.54
C LEU A 23 5.62 -0.46 3.38
N VAL A 24 4.66 -0.16 2.51
CA VAL A 24 4.90 0.66 1.32
C VAL A 24 4.26 2.02 1.54
N ASP A 25 5.09 3.00 1.80
CA ASP A 25 4.75 4.40 2.02
C ASP A 25 3.61 4.62 3.01
N ILE A 26 3.68 3.90 4.14
CA ILE A 26 2.70 3.94 5.22
C ILE A 26 3.39 3.78 6.57
N ALA A 27 3.05 4.62 7.55
CA ALA A 27 3.59 4.61 8.89
C ALA A 27 2.46 4.70 9.94
N PRO A 28 2.69 4.39 11.22
CA PRO A 28 1.68 4.55 12.27
C PRO A 28 1.07 5.94 12.31
N ARG A 29 1.93 6.97 12.18
CA ARG A 29 1.55 8.37 12.02
C ARG A 29 1.71 8.77 10.58
N MET A 30 0.67 9.35 10.02
CA MET A 30 0.63 9.88 8.67
C MET A 30 0.45 11.39 8.69
N GLU A 31 0.96 12.08 7.67
CA GLU A 31 0.77 13.50 7.51
C GLU A 31 -0.69 13.83 7.18
N ALA A 32 -1.34 14.63 8.03
CA ALA A 32 -2.76 14.94 7.89
C ALA A 32 -3.09 15.61 6.55
N ALA A 33 -2.20 16.48 6.06
CA ALA A 33 -2.37 17.14 4.77
C ALA A 33 -2.36 16.16 3.59
N GLY A 34 -1.45 15.17 3.62
CA GLY A 34 -1.38 14.12 2.60
C GLY A 34 -2.63 13.25 2.60
N VAL A 35 -3.07 12.82 3.79
CA VAL A 35 -4.32 12.05 3.94
C VAL A 35 -5.52 12.85 3.42
N ALA A 36 -5.63 14.12 3.79
CA ALA A 36 -6.71 15.00 3.32
C ALA A 36 -6.71 15.14 1.79
N ARG A 37 -5.53 15.28 1.17
CA ARG A 37 -5.38 15.35 -0.30
C ARG A 37 -5.86 14.06 -0.97
N ILE A 38 -5.54 12.88 -0.42
CA ILE A 38 -6.03 11.59 -0.92
C ILE A 38 -7.55 11.54 -0.84
N LEU A 39 -8.15 11.87 0.31
CA LEU A 39 -9.59 11.84 0.50
C LEU A 39 -10.31 12.80 -0.44
N THR A 40 -9.76 14.01 -0.63
CA THR A 40 -10.28 15.00 -1.59
C THR A 40 -10.29 14.45 -3.02
N PHE A 41 -9.18 13.83 -3.45
CA PHE A 41 -9.10 13.20 -4.77
C PHE A 41 -10.11 12.06 -4.92
N MET A 42 -10.22 11.19 -3.92
CA MET A 42 -11.13 10.05 -3.95
C MET A 42 -12.61 10.48 -3.99
N SER A 43 -12.98 11.60 -3.36
CA SER A 43 -14.35 12.13 -3.31
C SER A 43 -14.70 13.10 -4.46
N ALA A 44 -13.71 13.50 -5.29
CA ALA A 44 -13.89 14.57 -6.28
C ALA A 44 -14.89 14.24 -7.40
N HIS A 45 -15.12 12.97 -7.71
CA HIS A 45 -15.97 12.54 -8.82
C HIS A 45 -17.02 11.52 -8.36
N PRO A 46 -18.01 11.94 -7.53
CA PRO A 46 -19.01 11.03 -6.96
C PRO A 46 -19.89 10.37 -8.03
N ASP A 47 -20.17 11.10 -9.12
CA ASP A 47 -20.95 10.61 -10.26
C ASP A 47 -20.10 9.82 -11.28
N GLY A 48 -18.80 9.69 -11.04
CA GLY A 48 -17.85 9.07 -11.96
C GLY A 48 -17.46 9.99 -13.13
N PHE A 49 -16.65 9.45 -14.04
CA PHE A 49 -16.09 10.13 -15.21
C PHE A 49 -16.94 9.86 -16.45
N ALA A 50 -17.07 10.82 -17.36
CA ALA A 50 -17.77 10.63 -18.62
C ALA A 50 -16.95 9.78 -19.60
N SER A 51 -15.61 9.84 -19.51
CA SER A 51 -14.68 9.09 -20.34
C SER A 51 -13.46 8.61 -19.54
N LEU A 52 -12.69 7.69 -20.12
CA LEU A 52 -11.38 7.30 -19.56
C LEU A 52 -10.35 8.43 -19.69
N ASP A 53 -10.50 9.31 -20.66
CA ASP A 53 -9.64 10.49 -20.80
C ASP A 53 -9.86 11.48 -19.66
N ASP A 54 -11.13 11.73 -19.26
CA ASP A 54 -11.42 12.57 -18.09
C ASP A 54 -10.79 11.97 -16.80
N ALA A 55 -10.85 10.66 -16.66
CA ALA A 55 -10.23 9.98 -15.52
C ALA A 55 -8.69 10.08 -15.57
N ARG A 56 -8.08 9.95 -16.75
CA ARG A 56 -6.64 10.14 -16.95
C ARG A 56 -6.22 11.54 -16.54
N ASP A 57 -6.96 12.55 -16.97
CA ASP A 57 -6.64 13.96 -16.74
C ASP A 57 -6.77 14.31 -15.24
N ALA A 58 -7.79 13.77 -14.56
CA ALA A 58 -7.94 13.88 -13.11
C ALA A 58 -6.77 13.21 -12.34
N ILE A 59 -6.32 12.04 -12.78
CA ILE A 59 -5.17 11.34 -12.20
C ILE A 59 -3.88 12.13 -12.45
N ALA A 60 -3.70 12.67 -13.64
CA ALA A 60 -2.54 13.50 -13.97
C ALA A 60 -2.48 14.77 -13.12
N ALA A 61 -3.62 15.43 -12.92
CA ALA A 61 -3.71 16.59 -12.03
C ALA A 61 -3.39 16.26 -10.57
N TYR A 62 -3.79 15.08 -10.11
CA TYR A 62 -3.44 14.58 -8.77
C TYR A 62 -1.95 14.25 -8.62
N ASN A 63 -1.30 13.75 -9.67
CA ASN A 63 0.12 13.36 -9.67
C ASN A 63 0.94 14.19 -10.67
N PRO A 64 1.16 15.51 -10.45
CA PRO A 64 1.80 16.39 -11.41
C PRO A 64 3.26 16.05 -11.70
N HIS A 65 3.92 15.28 -10.81
CA HIS A 65 5.30 14.82 -10.98
C HIS A 65 5.43 13.56 -11.84
N ARG A 66 4.31 12.92 -12.16
CA ARG A 66 4.29 11.71 -12.98
C ARG A 66 3.87 12.05 -14.41
N PRO A 67 4.63 11.64 -15.43
CA PRO A 67 4.17 11.75 -16.80
C PRO A 67 2.80 11.09 -16.96
N PRO A 68 1.83 11.73 -17.62
CA PRO A 68 0.53 11.11 -17.87
C PRO A 68 0.71 9.81 -18.67
N PRO A 69 -0.10 8.79 -18.40
CA PRO A 69 -0.04 7.53 -19.15
C PRO A 69 -0.27 7.80 -20.64
N ARG A 70 0.46 7.10 -21.50
CA ARG A 70 0.37 7.24 -22.97
C ARG A 70 -0.98 6.81 -23.51
N ASP A 71 -1.64 5.89 -22.83
CA ASP A 71 -2.96 5.37 -23.16
C ASP A 71 -3.82 5.17 -21.89
N THR A 72 -5.09 4.87 -22.10
CA THR A 72 -6.06 4.66 -21.02
C THR A 72 -6.32 3.18 -20.71
N VAL A 73 -5.64 2.25 -21.40
CA VAL A 73 -5.87 0.80 -21.25
C VAL A 73 -5.64 0.34 -19.82
N GLY A 74 -4.61 0.85 -19.17
CA GLY A 74 -4.30 0.54 -17.78
C GLY A 74 -5.39 0.96 -16.78
N LEU A 75 -6.23 1.94 -17.11
CA LEU A 75 -7.26 2.47 -16.22
C LEU A 75 -8.41 1.47 -15.98
N HIS A 76 -8.65 0.54 -16.90
CA HIS A 76 -9.64 -0.53 -16.72
C HIS A 76 -9.35 -1.45 -15.52
N LYS A 77 -8.13 -1.42 -14.99
CA LYS A 77 -7.79 -2.13 -13.75
C LYS A 77 -8.47 -1.50 -12.52
N ASN A 78 -8.68 -0.18 -12.56
CA ASN A 78 -9.15 0.61 -11.43
C ASN A 78 -10.55 1.21 -11.63
N LEU A 79 -11.07 1.17 -12.83
CA LEU A 79 -12.37 1.73 -13.19
C LEU A 79 -13.33 0.67 -13.74
N ARG A 80 -14.60 0.85 -13.47
CA ARG A 80 -15.69 0.03 -14.01
C ARG A 80 -16.69 0.95 -14.71
N GLN A 81 -17.13 0.56 -15.90
CA GLN A 81 -18.19 1.27 -16.61
C GLN A 81 -19.54 0.80 -16.05
N GLY A 82 -20.36 1.76 -15.62
CA GLY A 82 -21.73 1.52 -15.20
C GLY A 82 -22.69 1.39 -16.37
N SER A 83 -23.93 0.99 -16.10
CA SER A 83 -25.00 0.91 -17.11
C SER A 83 -25.39 2.27 -17.71
N ASP A 84 -25.05 3.35 -17.04
CA ASP A 84 -25.20 4.74 -17.49
C ASP A 84 -24.06 5.22 -18.41
N GLY A 85 -23.09 4.33 -18.74
CA GLY A 85 -21.94 4.61 -19.57
C GLY A 85 -20.79 5.32 -18.86
N ARG A 86 -20.96 5.76 -17.61
CA ARG A 86 -19.93 6.47 -16.84
C ARG A 86 -18.94 5.50 -16.20
N TYR A 87 -17.70 5.96 -16.03
CA TYR A 87 -16.63 5.19 -15.39
C TYR A 87 -16.51 5.60 -13.93
N ARG A 88 -16.55 4.60 -13.03
CA ARG A 88 -16.40 4.80 -11.57
C ARG A 88 -15.24 3.97 -11.04
N TRP A 89 -14.65 4.45 -9.95
CA TRP A 89 -13.65 3.66 -9.24
C TRP A 89 -14.25 2.31 -8.84
N HIS A 90 -13.45 1.24 -8.89
CA HIS A 90 -13.92 -0.10 -8.53
C HIS A 90 -14.01 -0.34 -7.01
N TRP A 91 -13.44 0.56 -6.20
CA TRP A 91 -13.55 0.49 -4.75
C TRP A 91 -14.93 0.97 -4.27
N ASP A 92 -15.35 0.51 -3.08
CA ASP A 92 -16.64 0.86 -2.49
C ASP A 92 -16.60 2.30 -1.95
N PRO A 93 -17.46 3.23 -2.41
CA PRO A 93 -17.48 4.62 -1.94
C PRO A 93 -17.79 4.74 -0.44
N ARG A 94 -18.46 3.78 0.18
CA ARG A 94 -18.69 3.73 1.63
C ARG A 94 -17.40 3.71 2.44
N PHE A 95 -16.27 3.39 1.79
CA PHE A 95 -14.97 3.55 2.41
C PHE A 95 -14.71 4.98 2.89
N LEU A 96 -15.20 5.97 2.15
CA LEU A 96 -15.04 7.40 2.50
C LEU A 96 -15.91 7.80 3.69
N ASP A 97 -17.08 7.18 3.88
CA ASP A 97 -18.00 7.47 4.98
C ASP A 97 -17.38 7.09 6.34
N HIS A 98 -16.43 6.17 6.33
CA HIS A 98 -15.77 5.62 7.51
C HIS A 98 -14.29 6.01 7.60
N ALA A 99 -13.81 6.85 6.67
CA ALA A 99 -12.44 7.34 6.73
C ALA A 99 -12.27 8.18 8.00
N PRO A 100 -11.26 7.89 8.85
CA PRO A 100 -11.02 8.67 10.05
C PRO A 100 -10.75 10.12 9.64
N HIS A 101 -11.49 11.08 10.21
CA HIS A 101 -11.12 12.48 10.10
C HIS A 101 -9.74 12.67 10.76
N PRO A 102 -8.82 13.36 10.10
CA PRO A 102 -7.43 13.50 10.58
C PRO A 102 -7.32 14.25 11.92
N THR A 103 -8.44 14.72 12.45
CA THR A 103 -8.53 15.43 13.74
C THR A 103 -9.73 14.93 14.53
N GLY A 104 -9.49 14.51 15.77
CA GLY A 104 -10.56 14.10 16.69
C GLY A 104 -10.18 12.98 17.63
N THR A 105 -11.01 12.71 18.62
CA THR A 105 -10.80 11.69 19.66
C THR A 105 -10.61 10.29 19.05
N THR A 106 -11.37 9.98 18.01
CA THR A 106 -11.27 8.68 17.32
C THR A 106 -9.90 8.48 16.66
N GLU A 107 -9.36 9.51 15.99
CA GLU A 107 -8.03 9.41 15.38
C GLU A 107 -6.92 9.25 16.41
N SER A 108 -7.01 9.95 17.54
CA SER A 108 -6.04 9.81 18.64
C SER A 108 -6.03 8.38 19.19
N VAL A 109 -7.19 7.77 19.40
CA VAL A 109 -7.30 6.37 19.87
C VAL A 109 -6.74 5.39 18.84
N LEU A 110 -7.04 5.60 17.56
CA LEU A 110 -6.52 4.77 16.47
C LEU A 110 -5.00 4.92 16.32
N LEU A 111 -4.47 6.12 16.50
CA LEU A 111 -3.04 6.38 16.48
C LEU A 111 -2.34 5.65 17.62
N GLU A 112 -2.81 5.76 18.86
CA GLU A 112 -2.22 5.06 20.00
C GLU A 112 -2.26 3.55 19.82
N ARG A 113 -3.32 3.01 19.25
CA ARG A 113 -3.41 1.59 18.90
C ARG A 113 -2.34 1.20 17.87
N ARG A 114 -2.15 2.01 16.81
CA ARG A 114 -1.13 1.79 15.78
C ARG A 114 0.29 1.86 16.37
N LEU A 115 0.58 2.84 17.21
CA LEU A 115 1.87 3.00 17.87
C LEU A 115 2.19 1.80 18.80
N THR A 116 1.20 1.37 19.57
CA THR A 116 1.33 0.21 20.47
C THR A 116 1.57 -1.07 19.67
N ALA A 117 0.79 -1.29 18.59
CA ALA A 117 0.95 -2.43 17.72
C ALA A 117 2.33 -2.44 17.04
N ALA A 118 2.80 -1.30 16.54
CA ALA A 118 4.12 -1.19 15.92
C ALA A 118 5.24 -1.62 16.87
N ARG A 119 5.21 -1.17 18.13
CA ARG A 119 6.18 -1.57 19.18
C ARG A 119 6.17 -3.08 19.47
N ALA A 120 5.05 -3.73 19.23
CA ALA A 120 4.90 -5.16 19.52
C ALA A 120 5.38 -6.08 18.38
N ILE A 121 5.64 -5.56 17.18
CA ILE A 121 6.12 -6.34 16.03
C ILE A 121 7.51 -6.88 16.31
N ARG A 122 7.73 -8.18 16.04
CA ARG A 122 9.01 -8.88 16.25
C ARG A 122 9.59 -9.47 14.97
N ILE A 123 8.77 -9.65 13.94
CA ILE A 123 9.23 -10.14 12.63
C ILE A 123 10.03 -9.06 11.89
N PRO A 124 10.90 -9.43 10.93
CA PRO A 124 11.58 -8.47 10.07
C PRO A 124 10.60 -7.53 9.36
N VAL A 125 10.93 -6.24 9.33
CA VAL A 125 10.13 -5.20 8.68
C VAL A 125 10.97 -4.44 7.66
N LEU A 126 10.42 -4.25 6.47
CA LEU A 126 10.92 -3.32 5.47
C LEU A 126 9.95 -2.15 5.33
N MET A 127 10.45 -0.94 5.52
CA MET A 127 9.73 0.28 5.16
C MET A 127 10.26 0.82 3.83
N VAL A 128 9.42 0.85 2.81
CA VAL A 128 9.72 1.46 1.51
C VAL A 128 9.02 2.81 1.47
N ARG A 129 9.79 3.90 1.52
CA ARG A 129 9.28 5.27 1.49
C ARG A 129 9.53 5.91 0.13
N ALA A 130 8.55 6.65 -0.38
CA ALA A 130 8.73 7.52 -1.53
C ALA A 130 9.42 8.82 -1.12
N ALA A 131 10.42 9.29 -1.87
CA ALA A 131 11.12 10.54 -1.57
C ALA A 131 10.18 11.77 -1.60
N HIS A 132 9.17 11.74 -2.49
CA HIS A 132 8.16 12.78 -2.62
C HIS A 132 6.82 12.42 -1.95
N SER A 133 6.85 11.56 -0.92
CA SER A 133 5.65 11.23 -0.15
C SER A 133 5.13 12.44 0.62
N ASP A 134 3.85 12.70 0.47
CA ASP A 134 3.09 13.65 1.30
C ASP A 134 2.34 12.96 2.45
N VAL A 135 2.42 11.62 2.52
CA VAL A 135 1.77 10.78 3.54
C VAL A 135 2.73 10.38 4.65
N VAL A 136 3.99 10.09 4.29
CA VAL A 136 5.05 9.70 5.24
C VAL A 136 6.22 10.67 5.12
N SER A 137 6.33 11.56 6.09
CA SER A 137 7.47 12.47 6.20
C SER A 137 8.73 11.74 6.67
N GLU A 138 9.88 12.41 6.56
CA GLU A 138 11.12 11.88 7.13
C GLU A 138 10.99 11.67 8.66
N ALA A 139 10.31 12.60 9.35
CA ALA A 139 10.04 12.47 10.78
C ALA A 139 9.17 11.24 11.08
N GLY A 140 8.15 10.97 10.27
CA GLY A 140 7.31 9.77 10.38
C GLY A 140 8.09 8.47 10.14
N LEU A 141 9.05 8.48 9.20
CA LEU A 141 9.98 7.37 9.02
C LEU A 141 10.85 7.14 10.26
N GLN A 142 11.44 8.19 10.81
CA GLN A 142 12.29 8.09 12.00
C GLN A 142 11.50 7.65 13.24
N GLU A 143 10.24 8.09 13.39
CA GLU A 143 9.34 7.58 14.43
C GLU A 143 9.12 6.07 14.27
N LEU A 144 8.84 5.59 13.04
CA LEU A 144 8.67 4.16 12.77
C LEU A 144 9.93 3.36 13.13
N LEU A 145 11.12 3.82 12.75
CA LEU A 145 12.39 3.15 13.06
C LEU A 145 12.68 3.15 14.57
N THR A 146 12.20 4.15 15.31
CA THR A 146 12.28 4.18 16.77
C THR A 146 11.33 3.16 17.40
N LEU A 147 10.11 3.01 16.85
CA LEU A 147 9.11 2.04 17.31
C LEU A 147 9.48 0.60 17.00
N ILE A 148 10.14 0.36 15.86
CA ILE A 148 10.55 -0.95 15.36
C ILE A 148 12.07 -0.90 15.06
N PRO A 149 12.95 -0.99 16.08
CA PRO A 149 14.39 -0.75 15.90
C PRO A 149 15.09 -1.73 14.94
N HIS A 150 14.50 -2.88 14.68
CA HIS A 150 15.01 -3.87 13.72
C HIS A 150 14.44 -3.70 12.31
N ALA A 151 13.61 -2.68 12.06
CA ALA A 151 13.13 -2.38 10.74
C ALA A 151 14.25 -1.83 9.84
N ARG A 152 14.21 -2.20 8.58
CA ARG A 152 15.04 -1.63 7.52
C ARG A 152 14.21 -0.60 6.76
N ALA A 153 14.85 0.47 6.29
CA ALA A 153 14.20 1.49 5.46
C ALA A 153 14.91 1.65 4.12
N VAL A 154 14.13 1.84 3.07
CA VAL A 154 14.60 2.20 1.73
C VAL A 154 13.81 3.42 1.25
N ASN A 155 14.51 4.49 0.86
CA ASN A 155 13.92 5.64 0.20
C ASN A 155 14.04 5.47 -1.31
N ILE A 156 12.92 5.53 -2.03
CA ILE A 156 12.89 5.47 -3.49
C ILE A 156 12.84 6.91 -4.03
N ALA A 157 13.92 7.32 -4.67
CA ALA A 157 14.01 8.59 -5.37
C ALA A 157 12.98 8.63 -6.51
N ASP A 158 12.53 9.82 -6.87
CA ASP A 158 11.61 10.10 -7.99
C ASP A 158 10.27 9.31 -7.91
N ALA A 159 9.86 8.93 -6.68
CA ALA A 159 8.58 8.30 -6.43
C ALA A 159 7.70 9.15 -5.50
N SER A 160 6.40 9.12 -5.76
CA SER A 160 5.33 9.65 -4.92
C SER A 160 4.67 8.53 -4.10
N HIS A 161 3.55 8.80 -3.45
CA HIS A 161 2.80 7.77 -2.71
C HIS A 161 2.47 6.50 -3.53
N MET A 162 2.47 6.58 -4.85
CA MET A 162 2.25 5.46 -5.76
C MET A 162 3.55 4.70 -6.12
N VAL A 163 4.41 4.46 -5.15
CA VAL A 163 5.77 3.90 -5.28
C VAL A 163 5.89 2.77 -6.31
N ALA A 164 5.05 1.74 -6.18
CA ALA A 164 5.08 0.58 -7.07
C ALA A 164 4.68 0.92 -8.52
N GLY A 165 3.89 1.99 -8.72
CA GLY A 165 3.51 2.47 -10.04
C GLY A 165 4.54 3.43 -10.66
N ASP A 166 5.30 4.15 -9.82
CA ASP A 166 6.26 5.16 -10.27
C ASP A 166 7.62 4.54 -10.60
N ARG A 167 8.12 3.66 -9.74
CA ARG A 167 9.45 3.03 -9.83
C ARG A 167 9.41 1.56 -9.48
N ASN A 168 8.64 0.80 -10.29
CA ASN A 168 8.39 -0.63 -10.04
C ASN A 168 9.67 -1.48 -10.00
N ASP A 169 10.65 -1.17 -10.83
CA ASP A 169 11.96 -1.83 -10.88
C ASP A 169 12.72 -1.72 -9.55
N VAL A 170 12.85 -0.48 -9.05
CA VAL A 170 13.55 -0.20 -7.78
C VAL A 170 12.78 -0.76 -6.59
N PHE A 171 11.45 -0.63 -6.60
CA PHE A 171 10.58 -1.19 -5.59
C PHE A 171 10.69 -2.72 -5.52
N ALA A 172 10.59 -3.40 -6.65
CA ALA A 172 10.70 -4.86 -6.72
C ALA A 172 12.08 -5.33 -6.23
N GLY A 173 13.18 -4.66 -6.64
CA GLY A 173 14.52 -4.94 -6.16
C GLY A 173 14.63 -4.84 -4.65
N ALA A 174 14.14 -3.76 -4.05
CA ALA A 174 14.18 -3.56 -2.60
C ALA A 174 13.41 -4.65 -1.82
N VAL A 175 12.27 -5.10 -2.36
CA VAL A 175 11.48 -6.18 -1.74
C VAL A 175 12.18 -7.53 -1.89
N LEU A 176 12.75 -7.84 -3.07
CA LEU A 176 13.47 -9.09 -3.30
C LEU A 176 14.74 -9.20 -2.44
N ASP A 177 15.47 -8.11 -2.26
CA ASP A 177 16.66 -8.06 -1.39
C ASP A 177 16.32 -8.21 0.09
N PHE A 178 15.10 -7.93 0.47
CA PHE A 178 14.63 -8.05 1.85
C PHE A 178 14.07 -9.44 2.16
N LEU A 179 13.37 -10.06 1.21
CA LEU A 179 12.77 -11.38 1.42
C LEU A 179 13.83 -12.48 1.32
N PRO A 180 13.73 -13.55 2.11
CA PRO A 180 14.63 -14.69 1.98
C PRO A 180 14.45 -15.34 0.60
N PRO A 181 15.52 -15.89 0.01
CA PRO A 181 15.40 -16.60 -1.27
C PRO A 181 14.38 -17.73 -1.13
N VAL A 182 13.47 -17.80 -2.09
CA VAL A 182 12.52 -18.92 -2.18
C VAL A 182 13.32 -20.15 -2.56
N HIS A 183 13.56 -21.03 -1.58
CA HIS A 183 14.07 -22.37 -1.89
C HIS A 183 12.93 -23.10 -2.59
N CYS A 184 13.04 -23.30 -3.90
CA CYS A 184 12.19 -24.27 -4.59
C CYS A 184 12.40 -25.61 -3.88
N VAL A 185 11.37 -26.10 -3.17
CA VAL A 185 11.34 -27.48 -2.74
C VAL A 185 11.36 -28.29 -4.04
N PRO A 186 12.35 -29.18 -4.25
CA PRO A 186 12.33 -30.04 -5.43
C PRO A 186 11.01 -30.80 -5.45
N ASP A 187 10.37 -30.85 -6.61
CA ASP A 187 9.13 -31.59 -6.85
C ASP A 187 9.35 -33.04 -6.37
N MET A 188 8.77 -33.43 -5.25
CA MET A 188 8.89 -34.78 -4.67
C MET A 188 7.97 -35.78 -5.41
N ASP A 189 7.42 -35.42 -6.57
CA ASP A 189 6.49 -36.24 -7.36
C ASP A 189 7.07 -36.69 -8.72
N ALA A 190 8.34 -37.11 -8.74
CA ALA A 190 8.86 -37.87 -9.88
C ALA A 190 9.43 -39.23 -9.42
N GLY A 191 8.58 -40.17 -9.07
CA GLY A 191 9.08 -41.50 -8.74
C GLY A 191 8.13 -42.49 -8.07
N GLY A 192 6.82 -42.38 -8.29
CA GLY A 192 5.85 -43.41 -7.89
C GLY A 192 5.78 -44.55 -8.90
N GLN A 193 6.79 -45.43 -8.96
CA GLN A 193 6.67 -46.71 -9.64
C GLN A 193 5.80 -47.64 -8.80
N VAL A 194 4.57 -47.92 -9.25
CA VAL A 194 3.66 -48.91 -8.69
C VAL A 194 4.25 -50.32 -8.94
N PRO A 195 4.52 -51.17 -7.92
CA PRO A 195 4.91 -52.53 -8.16
C PRO A 195 3.72 -53.34 -8.70
N LYS A 196 3.89 -53.98 -9.87
CA LYS A 196 2.95 -55.00 -10.37
C LYS A 196 2.97 -56.18 -9.44
N ALA A 197 1.81 -56.49 -8.85
CA ALA A 197 1.60 -57.75 -8.17
C ALA A 197 1.71 -58.94 -9.12
N ALA A 198 2.44 -59.95 -8.73
CA ALA A 198 2.47 -61.26 -9.31
C ALA A 198 1.29 -62.10 -8.83
#